data_c4c980e3700b5a8ff8c9cb97dff5d530
#
_entry.id   c4c980e3700b5a8ff8c9cb97dff5d530
#
_cell.length_a   1.000
_cell.length_b   1.000
_cell.length_c   1.000
_cell.angle_alpha   90.00
_cell.angle_beta   90.00
_cell.angle_gamma   90.00
#
_symmetry.space_group_name_H-M   'P 1'
#
loop_
_entity.id
_entity.type
_entity.pdbx_description
1 polymer ?
#
loop_
_entity_poly.entity_id
_entity_poly.type
_entity_poly.pdbx_seq_one_letter_code
_entity_poly.pdbx_strand_id
1 'polypeptide(L)'
;RTWIEAAGCTIVEVPAAVPSFQPGIEALRAAIGPKTSAVIINTPNNPVGAVYTRESLEALAAMLREREEALGRPLYLISDEPYREITYGIEVPWVPSIYARTIVCYSYSKALSLPGERIGWVYVSDAADDGDAVAVAVAGAGRALGYVCAPVLLQRVAARCVGEPSDVAAYAENRRLLTEGLSALGYEYVEPDGAFYLWVRALEEDAQAFSDRAKEYELLIVPSDSFGVGGWVRLSYCIARDTIERSMPAFKALKESYEAKLSS
;
A
#
# COMPACT_ATOMS: atom_id res chain seq x y z
N ARG A 1 6.00 5.59 9.08
CA ARG A 1 7.21 5.90 9.90
C ARG A 1 6.83 6.76 11.10
N THR A 2 6.42 7.99 10.88
CA THR A 2 6.21 9.03 11.90
C THR A 2 5.48 8.54 13.16
N TRP A 3 4.38 7.80 13.01
CA TRP A 3 3.58 7.30 14.14
C TRP A 3 4.29 6.22 14.95
N ILE A 4 5.05 5.36 14.27
CA ILE A 4 5.80 4.27 14.91
C ILE A 4 6.97 4.86 15.72
N GLU A 5 7.70 5.81 15.12
CA GLU A 5 8.81 6.51 15.77
C GLU A 5 8.31 7.39 16.93
N ALA A 6 7.16 8.06 16.77
CA ALA A 6 6.54 8.83 17.85
C ALA A 6 6.10 7.95 19.04
N ALA A 7 5.80 6.68 18.81
CA ALA A 7 5.54 5.70 19.87
C ALA A 7 6.83 5.14 20.53
N GLY A 8 8.00 5.63 20.15
CA GLY A 8 9.29 5.17 20.68
C GLY A 8 9.79 3.86 20.08
N CYS A 9 9.20 3.40 18.99
CA CYS A 9 9.60 2.18 18.29
C CYS A 9 10.63 2.46 17.20
N THR A 10 11.51 1.48 16.96
CA THR A 10 12.47 1.51 15.85
C THR A 10 11.89 0.77 14.66
N ILE A 11 12.01 1.36 13.47
CA ILE A 11 11.58 0.76 12.22
C ILE A 11 12.77 0.08 11.54
N VAL A 12 12.57 -1.16 11.10
CA VAL A 12 13.45 -1.86 10.18
C VAL A 12 12.70 -2.05 8.88
N GLU A 13 13.14 -1.38 7.83
CA GLU A 13 12.55 -1.52 6.50
C GLU A 13 13.11 -2.75 5.81
N VAL A 14 12.22 -3.57 5.27
CA VAL A 14 12.60 -4.80 4.56
C VAL A 14 12.06 -4.70 3.14
N PRO A 15 12.90 -4.77 2.11
CA PRO A 15 12.46 -4.67 0.74
C PRO A 15 11.58 -5.86 0.35
N ALA A 16 10.59 -5.59 -0.49
CA ALA A 16 9.78 -6.63 -1.12
C ALA A 16 10.60 -7.44 -2.13
N ALA A 17 10.13 -8.64 -2.44
CA ALA A 17 10.75 -9.48 -3.46
C ALA A 17 10.47 -8.94 -4.87
N VAL A 18 11.50 -8.52 -5.58
CA VAL A 18 11.39 -8.06 -6.98
C VAL A 18 11.52 -9.28 -7.91
N PRO A 19 10.74 -9.37 -8.99
CA PRO A 19 9.80 -8.39 -9.53
C PRO A 19 8.37 -8.52 -9.01
N SER A 20 8.06 -9.50 -8.17
CA SER A 20 6.68 -9.80 -7.73
C SER A 20 6.11 -8.82 -6.71
N PHE A 21 6.96 -8.08 -6.01
CA PHE A 21 6.62 -7.22 -4.87
C PHE A 21 5.84 -7.90 -3.75
N GLN A 22 5.93 -9.23 -3.67
CA GLN A 22 5.43 -10.01 -2.54
C GLN A 22 6.36 -9.85 -1.31
N PRO A 23 5.93 -10.25 -0.09
CA PRO A 23 6.79 -10.19 1.08
C PRO A 23 8.09 -10.95 0.89
N GLY A 24 9.22 -10.30 1.15
CA GLY A 24 10.55 -10.90 1.09
C GLY A 24 10.81 -11.78 2.32
N ILE A 25 10.38 -13.05 2.31
CA ILE A 25 10.35 -13.93 3.48
C ILE A 25 11.73 -14.08 4.13
N GLU A 26 12.78 -14.32 3.36
CA GLU A 26 14.13 -14.50 3.89
C GLU A 26 14.71 -13.20 4.45
N ALA A 27 14.43 -12.07 3.80
CA ALA A 27 14.84 -10.77 4.30
C ALA A 27 14.10 -10.40 5.59
N LEU A 28 12.80 -10.71 5.69
CA LEU A 28 12.02 -10.55 6.92
C LEU A 28 12.55 -11.45 8.03
N ARG A 29 12.82 -12.73 7.73
CA ARG A 29 13.42 -13.69 8.68
C ARG A 29 14.71 -13.16 9.28
N ALA A 30 15.58 -12.61 8.45
CA ALA A 30 16.86 -12.05 8.89
C ALA A 30 16.71 -10.77 9.73
N ALA A 31 15.68 -9.97 9.45
CA ALA A 31 15.41 -8.71 10.16
C ALA A 31 14.73 -8.91 11.52
N ILE A 32 13.99 -10.00 11.71
CA ILE A 32 13.27 -10.29 12.96
C ILE A 32 14.25 -10.72 14.06
N GLY A 33 14.34 -9.93 15.11
CA GLY A 33 15.21 -10.16 16.27
C GLY A 33 14.48 -10.06 17.61
N PRO A 34 15.22 -10.17 18.73
CA PRO A 34 14.64 -10.19 20.09
C PRO A 34 13.81 -8.95 20.45
N LYS A 35 13.99 -7.83 19.77
CA LYS A 35 13.24 -6.58 19.99
C LYS A 35 12.08 -6.37 19.03
N THR A 36 11.90 -7.23 18.02
CA THR A 36 10.82 -7.09 17.03
C THR A 36 9.49 -7.44 17.68
N SER A 37 8.52 -6.56 17.67
CA SER A 37 7.19 -6.78 18.24
C SER A 37 6.15 -7.06 17.17
N ALA A 38 6.30 -6.46 15.99
CA ALA A 38 5.35 -6.64 14.90
C ALA A 38 6.03 -6.54 13.54
N VAL A 39 5.39 -7.16 12.55
CA VAL A 39 5.61 -6.93 11.12
C VAL A 39 4.42 -6.18 10.58
N ILE A 40 4.64 -5.16 9.75
CA ILE A 40 3.58 -4.38 9.12
C ILE A 40 3.63 -4.66 7.63
N ILE A 41 2.47 -5.02 7.07
CA ILE A 41 2.26 -5.21 5.63
C ILE A 41 1.15 -4.27 5.15
N ASN A 42 1.16 -3.94 3.85
CA ASN A 42 0.10 -3.18 3.19
C ASN A 42 -0.32 -3.90 1.92
N THR A 43 -1.58 -4.34 1.85
CA THR A 43 -2.12 -5.08 0.72
C THR A 43 -3.64 -4.83 0.55
N PRO A 44 -4.12 -4.45 -0.64
CA PRO A 44 -3.38 -4.02 -1.84
C PRO A 44 -2.42 -2.88 -1.56
N ASN A 45 -1.24 -2.93 -2.19
CA ASN A 45 -0.10 -2.11 -1.78
C ASN A 45 -0.13 -0.69 -2.37
N ASN A 46 0.21 0.28 -1.58
CA ASN A 46 0.65 1.59 -2.00
C ASN A 46 2.16 1.69 -1.74
N PRO A 47 3.03 1.84 -2.75
CA PRO A 47 2.77 2.49 -4.05
C PRO A 47 2.58 1.55 -5.26
N VAL A 48 2.82 0.24 -5.12
CA VAL A 48 3.04 -0.67 -6.26
C VAL A 48 1.73 -1.18 -6.87
N GLY A 49 0.66 -1.29 -6.06
CA GLY A 49 -0.59 -1.90 -6.48
C GLY A 49 -0.61 -3.44 -6.37
N ALA A 50 0.45 -4.07 -5.85
CA ALA A 50 0.49 -5.50 -5.68
C ALA A 50 -0.51 -5.99 -4.62
N VAL A 51 -1.20 -7.08 -4.89
CA VAL A 51 -2.01 -7.83 -3.92
C VAL A 51 -1.19 -9.04 -3.45
N TYR A 52 -1.07 -9.21 -2.13
CA TYR A 52 -0.35 -10.36 -1.60
C TYR A 52 -1.20 -11.62 -1.76
N THR A 53 -0.58 -12.65 -2.36
CA THR A 53 -1.26 -13.92 -2.61
C THR A 53 -1.44 -14.69 -1.32
N ARG A 54 -2.41 -15.64 -1.31
CA ARG A 54 -2.61 -16.54 -0.17
C ARG A 54 -1.33 -17.31 0.16
N GLU A 55 -0.64 -17.82 -0.86
CA GLU A 55 0.61 -18.58 -0.71
C GLU A 55 1.71 -17.73 -0.07
N SER A 56 1.85 -16.47 -0.49
CA SER A 56 2.82 -15.54 0.10
C SER A 56 2.50 -15.22 1.56
N LEU A 57 1.22 -15.06 1.89
CA LEU A 57 0.77 -14.80 3.26
C LEU A 57 0.91 -16.05 4.14
N GLU A 58 0.67 -17.24 3.62
CA GLU A 58 0.89 -18.51 4.32
C GLU A 58 2.39 -18.75 4.60
N ALA A 59 3.25 -18.43 3.64
CA ALA A 59 4.71 -18.47 3.84
C ALA A 59 5.16 -17.47 4.90
N LEU A 60 4.62 -16.24 4.87
CA LEU A 60 4.87 -15.23 5.89
C LEU A 60 4.43 -15.72 7.28
N ALA A 61 3.22 -16.28 7.38
CA ALA A 61 2.67 -16.78 8.63
C ALA A 61 3.50 -17.96 9.19
N ALA A 62 3.95 -18.87 8.34
CA ALA A 62 4.82 -19.98 8.73
C ALA A 62 6.14 -19.45 9.31
N MET A 63 6.77 -18.51 8.64
CA MET A 63 7.99 -17.86 9.09
C MET A 63 7.79 -17.14 10.43
N LEU A 64 6.69 -16.42 10.60
CA LEU A 64 6.38 -15.71 11.85
C LEU A 64 6.23 -16.71 13.02
N ARG A 65 5.50 -17.82 12.84
CA ARG A 65 5.36 -18.88 13.87
C ARG A 65 6.70 -19.47 14.28
N GLU A 66 7.56 -19.77 13.31
CA GLU A 66 8.92 -20.24 13.56
C GLU A 66 9.73 -19.23 14.40
N ARG A 67 9.60 -17.93 14.07
CA ARG A 67 10.30 -16.88 14.81
C ARG A 67 9.71 -16.67 16.22
N GLU A 68 8.40 -16.80 16.40
CA GLU A 68 7.76 -16.79 17.74
C GLU A 68 8.32 -17.89 18.63
N GLU A 69 8.37 -19.11 18.09
CA GLU A 69 8.93 -20.25 18.83
C GLU A 69 10.39 -20.01 19.24
N ALA A 70 11.21 -19.57 18.29
CA ALA A 70 12.63 -19.28 18.53
C ALA A 70 12.86 -18.15 19.53
N LEU A 71 11.97 -17.15 19.58
CA LEU A 71 12.08 -16.00 20.48
C LEU A 71 11.38 -16.22 21.84
N GLY A 72 10.52 -17.23 21.95
CA GLY A 72 9.72 -17.51 23.14
C GLY A 72 8.69 -16.43 23.46
N ARG A 73 8.21 -15.69 22.46
CA ARG A 73 7.23 -14.61 22.62
C ARG A 73 6.44 -14.32 21.36
N PRO A 74 5.23 -13.72 21.49
CA PRO A 74 4.38 -13.42 20.34
C PRO A 74 5.02 -12.37 19.41
N LEU A 75 4.73 -12.50 18.11
CA LEU A 75 4.95 -11.52 17.08
C LEU A 75 3.58 -11.15 16.46
N TYR A 76 3.30 -9.87 16.28
CA TYR A 76 2.07 -9.44 15.65
C TYR A 76 2.28 -9.16 14.16
N LEU A 77 1.26 -9.45 13.38
CA LEU A 77 1.16 -9.04 11.99
C LEU A 77 0.12 -7.92 11.88
N ILE A 78 0.55 -6.73 11.52
CA ILE A 78 -0.36 -5.60 11.26
C ILE A 78 -0.59 -5.52 9.77
N SER A 79 -1.81 -5.74 9.33
CA SER A 79 -2.23 -5.66 7.93
C SER A 79 -2.97 -4.36 7.69
N ASP A 80 -2.36 -3.46 6.93
CA ASP A 80 -2.97 -2.19 6.50
C ASP A 80 -3.69 -2.39 5.16
N GLU A 81 -5.03 -2.34 5.19
CA GLU A 81 -5.89 -2.78 4.09
C GLU A 81 -6.87 -1.70 3.58
N PRO A 82 -6.47 -0.45 3.39
CA PRO A 82 -7.41 0.61 2.98
C PRO A 82 -7.93 0.46 1.54
N TYR A 83 -7.33 -0.41 0.74
CA TYR A 83 -7.69 -0.66 -0.67
C TYR A 83 -8.35 -2.02 -0.90
N ARG A 84 -8.79 -2.71 0.15
CA ARG A 84 -9.27 -4.10 0.11
C ARG A 84 -10.30 -4.38 -0.98
N GLU A 85 -11.23 -3.44 -1.23
CA GLU A 85 -12.30 -3.56 -2.23
C GLU A 85 -11.87 -3.11 -3.64
N ILE A 86 -10.69 -2.48 -3.76
CA ILE A 86 -10.23 -1.94 -5.04
C ILE A 86 -9.20 -2.93 -5.61
N THR A 87 -9.70 -3.95 -6.31
CA THR A 87 -8.90 -4.98 -6.96
C THR A 87 -9.42 -5.27 -8.36
N TYR A 88 -8.58 -5.84 -9.20
CA TYR A 88 -8.86 -6.09 -10.61
C TYR A 88 -8.91 -7.59 -10.90
N GLY A 89 -9.97 -8.24 -10.39
CA GLY A 89 -10.19 -9.67 -10.58
C GLY A 89 -9.40 -10.60 -9.63
N ILE A 90 -8.78 -10.03 -8.61
CA ILE A 90 -8.03 -10.75 -7.59
C ILE A 90 -8.71 -10.57 -6.23
N GLU A 91 -8.84 -11.65 -5.49
CA GLU A 91 -9.36 -11.63 -4.11
C GLU A 91 -8.23 -11.30 -3.13
N VAL A 92 -8.48 -10.37 -2.21
CA VAL A 92 -7.58 -10.09 -1.09
C VAL A 92 -7.85 -11.09 0.01
N PRO A 93 -6.88 -11.97 0.37
CA PRO A 93 -7.07 -12.95 1.43
C PRO A 93 -7.37 -12.28 2.77
N TRP A 94 -8.20 -12.92 3.61
CA TRP A 94 -8.44 -12.46 4.97
C TRP A 94 -7.28 -12.90 5.87
N VAL A 95 -6.34 -12.00 6.13
CA VAL A 95 -5.08 -12.28 6.84
C VAL A 95 -5.29 -12.91 8.22
N PRO A 96 -6.30 -12.51 9.03
CA PRO A 96 -6.55 -13.16 10.33
C PRO A 96 -6.87 -14.66 10.24
N SER A 97 -7.41 -15.14 9.10
CA SER A 97 -7.66 -16.58 8.90
C SER A 97 -6.38 -17.37 8.61
N ILE A 98 -5.27 -16.70 8.31
CA ILE A 98 -3.97 -17.29 7.96
C ILE A 98 -3.01 -17.23 9.17
N TYR A 99 -3.04 -16.12 9.89
CA TYR A 99 -2.19 -15.89 11.06
C TYR A 99 -3.01 -15.30 12.21
N ALA A 100 -3.09 -16.04 13.32
CA ALA A 100 -3.98 -15.70 14.44
C ALA A 100 -3.63 -14.34 15.08
N ARG A 101 -2.36 -14.00 15.25
CA ARG A 101 -1.94 -12.73 15.86
C ARG A 101 -1.90 -11.60 14.85
N THR A 102 -3.04 -11.37 14.20
CA THR A 102 -3.20 -10.31 13.20
C THR A 102 -4.05 -9.15 13.73
N ILE A 103 -3.58 -7.94 13.43
CA ILE A 103 -4.32 -6.68 13.60
C ILE A 103 -4.58 -6.13 12.21
N VAL A 104 -5.84 -5.95 11.83
CA VAL A 104 -6.20 -5.32 10.54
C VAL A 104 -6.53 -3.85 10.78
N CYS A 105 -5.90 -2.98 10.01
CA CYS A 105 -6.22 -1.57 9.93
C CYS A 105 -6.93 -1.27 8.62
N TYR A 106 -8.14 -0.72 8.71
CA TYR A 106 -8.97 -0.41 7.55
C TYR A 106 -9.46 1.04 7.58
N SER A 107 -9.66 1.61 6.39
CA SER A 107 -10.18 2.97 6.23
C SER A 107 -11.19 3.07 5.11
N TYR A 108 -12.30 3.75 5.35
CA TYR A 108 -13.29 4.10 4.32
C TYR A 108 -12.83 5.24 3.40
N SER A 109 -11.64 5.76 3.60
CA SER A 109 -11.06 6.84 2.79
C SER A 109 -10.99 6.51 1.29
N LYS A 110 -10.89 5.22 0.95
CA LYS A 110 -10.68 4.75 -0.44
C LYS A 110 -11.95 4.11 -0.98
N ALA A 111 -12.44 3.06 -0.34
CA ALA A 111 -13.61 2.32 -0.79
C ALA A 111 -14.88 3.18 -0.91
N LEU A 112 -15.12 4.08 0.03
CA LEU A 112 -16.27 4.99 0.02
C LEU A 112 -15.93 6.42 -0.41
N SER A 113 -14.69 6.68 -0.86
CA SER A 113 -14.23 8.03 -1.25
C SER A 113 -14.45 9.09 -0.16
N LEU A 114 -14.24 8.73 1.11
CA LEU A 114 -14.43 9.59 2.29
C LEU A 114 -13.10 9.92 3.01
N PRO A 115 -12.05 10.40 2.30
CA PRO A 115 -10.76 10.66 2.94
C PRO A 115 -10.80 11.82 3.95
N GLY A 116 -11.68 12.80 3.74
CA GLY A 116 -11.86 13.96 4.62
C GLY A 116 -12.57 13.62 5.93
N GLU A 117 -13.36 12.57 5.96
CA GLU A 117 -14.24 12.24 7.09
C GLU A 117 -13.54 11.49 8.23
N ARG A 118 -12.30 11.05 7.98
CA ARG A 118 -11.40 10.44 8.97
C ARG A 118 -12.04 9.26 9.72
N ILE A 119 -12.61 8.30 8.96
CA ILE A 119 -13.30 7.13 9.52
C ILE A 119 -12.70 5.82 9.00
N GLY A 120 -12.55 4.86 9.90
CA GLY A 120 -12.06 3.52 9.65
C GLY A 120 -12.27 2.66 10.89
N TRP A 121 -11.70 1.47 10.89
CA TRP A 121 -11.75 0.55 12.01
C TRP A 121 -10.43 -0.22 12.15
N VAL A 122 -10.21 -0.74 13.35
CA VAL A 122 -9.15 -1.69 13.64
C VAL A 122 -9.81 -2.96 14.13
N TYR A 123 -9.42 -4.09 13.56
CA TYR A 123 -9.83 -5.43 14.01
C TYR A 123 -8.62 -6.11 14.64
N VAL A 124 -8.80 -6.64 15.83
CA VAL A 124 -7.84 -7.54 16.48
C VAL A 124 -8.42 -8.94 16.39
N SER A 125 -7.65 -9.90 15.93
CA SER A 125 -8.14 -11.26 15.71
C SER A 125 -8.56 -11.94 17.03
N ASP A 126 -9.77 -12.49 17.06
CA ASP A 126 -10.31 -13.24 18.19
C ASP A 126 -9.56 -14.58 18.41
N ALA A 127 -8.80 -15.01 17.40
CA ALA A 127 -7.98 -16.22 17.49
C ALA A 127 -6.60 -15.99 18.16
N ALA A 128 -6.25 -14.73 18.48
CA ALA A 128 -5.05 -14.43 19.25
C ALA A 128 -5.31 -14.68 20.74
N ASP A 129 -4.38 -15.38 21.43
CA ASP A 129 -4.53 -15.77 22.84
C ASP A 129 -4.72 -14.57 23.78
N ASP A 130 -4.17 -13.42 23.43
CA ASP A 130 -4.24 -12.15 24.17
C ASP A 130 -5.02 -11.05 23.41
N GLY A 131 -5.87 -11.46 22.45
CA GLY A 131 -6.60 -10.55 21.55
C GLY A 131 -7.40 -9.48 22.29
N ASP A 132 -8.13 -9.85 23.35
CA ASP A 132 -8.90 -8.91 24.16
C ASP A 132 -8.00 -7.83 24.81
N ALA A 133 -6.86 -8.23 25.36
CA ALA A 133 -5.92 -7.31 25.98
C ALA A 133 -5.30 -6.36 24.94
N VAL A 134 -4.99 -6.86 23.76
CA VAL A 134 -4.49 -6.06 22.63
C VAL A 134 -5.56 -5.08 22.14
N ALA A 135 -6.82 -5.51 22.01
CA ALA A 135 -7.92 -4.63 21.60
C ALA A 135 -8.12 -3.47 22.59
N VAL A 136 -8.06 -3.77 23.90
CA VAL A 136 -8.11 -2.74 24.95
C VAL A 136 -6.90 -1.80 24.86
N ALA A 137 -5.70 -2.31 24.62
CA ALA A 137 -4.51 -1.51 24.44
C ALA A 137 -4.58 -0.59 23.21
N VAL A 138 -5.10 -1.08 22.08
CA VAL A 138 -5.33 -0.28 20.86
C VAL A 138 -6.31 0.86 21.15
N ALA A 139 -7.43 0.58 21.83
CA ALA A 139 -8.39 1.61 22.23
C ALA A 139 -7.76 2.64 23.18
N GLY A 140 -6.93 2.20 24.13
CA GLY A 140 -6.17 3.05 25.04
C GLY A 140 -5.17 3.95 24.32
N ALA A 141 -4.43 3.38 23.36
CA ALA A 141 -3.48 4.14 22.53
C ALA A 141 -4.21 5.20 21.66
N GLY A 142 -5.37 4.85 21.09
CA GLY A 142 -6.21 5.82 20.37
C GLY A 142 -6.60 7.01 21.25
N ARG A 143 -7.03 6.75 22.48
CA ARG A 143 -7.37 7.81 23.44
C ARG A 143 -6.18 8.67 23.84
N ALA A 144 -5.01 8.06 24.05
CA ALA A 144 -3.78 8.77 24.36
C ALA A 144 -3.37 9.74 23.23
N LEU A 145 -3.68 9.40 21.98
CA LEU A 145 -3.48 10.23 20.79
C LEU A 145 -4.60 11.26 20.58
N GLY A 146 -5.64 11.31 21.44
CA GLY A 146 -6.76 12.22 21.33
C GLY A 146 -7.95 11.68 20.51
N TYR A 147 -7.92 10.43 20.06
CA TYR A 147 -8.98 9.81 19.26
C TYR A 147 -9.86 8.90 20.14
N VAL A 148 -10.99 9.43 20.63
CA VAL A 148 -11.91 8.61 21.44
C VAL A 148 -12.80 7.73 20.56
N CYS A 149 -13.40 8.33 19.53
CA CYS A 149 -14.22 7.64 18.54
C CYS A 149 -14.37 8.51 17.29
N ALA A 150 -14.77 7.88 16.18
CA ALA A 150 -15.18 8.63 14.99
C ALA A 150 -16.50 9.41 15.26
N PRO A 151 -16.78 10.54 14.57
CA PRO A 151 -18.03 11.27 14.72
C PRO A 151 -19.24 10.38 14.48
N VAL A 152 -20.24 10.42 15.37
CA VAL A 152 -21.42 9.53 15.33
C VAL A 152 -22.19 9.63 14.01
N LEU A 153 -22.30 10.84 13.44
CA LEU A 153 -22.91 11.01 12.13
C LEU A 153 -22.22 10.14 11.06
N LEU A 154 -20.89 10.19 11.01
CA LEU A 154 -20.09 9.45 10.03
C LEU A 154 -20.15 7.93 10.29
N GLN A 155 -20.21 7.49 11.54
CA GLN A 155 -20.44 6.09 11.87
C GLN A 155 -21.78 5.60 11.30
N ARG A 156 -22.85 6.39 11.43
CA ARG A 156 -24.17 6.07 10.88
C ARG A 156 -24.19 6.08 9.35
N VAL A 157 -23.48 7.01 8.72
CA VAL A 157 -23.32 7.05 7.26
C VAL A 157 -22.57 5.78 6.80
N ALA A 158 -21.40 5.51 7.38
CA ALA A 158 -20.62 4.32 7.03
C ALA A 158 -21.44 3.03 7.20
N ALA A 159 -22.19 2.89 8.31
CA ALA A 159 -23.05 1.74 8.54
C ALA A 159 -24.16 1.53 7.49
N ARG A 160 -24.59 2.60 6.80
CA ARG A 160 -25.55 2.52 5.69
C ARG A 160 -24.89 2.20 4.36
N CYS A 161 -23.58 2.47 4.24
CA CYS A 161 -22.80 2.29 3.02
C CYS A 161 -21.92 1.03 3.05
N VAL A 162 -21.96 0.26 4.14
CA VAL A 162 -21.24 -1.03 4.20
C VAL A 162 -21.79 -1.96 3.13
N GLY A 163 -20.89 -2.47 2.27
CA GLY A 163 -21.25 -3.34 1.15
C GLY A 163 -21.60 -2.60 -0.14
N GLU A 164 -21.68 -1.26 -0.13
CA GLU A 164 -21.76 -0.51 -1.38
C GLU A 164 -20.43 -0.60 -2.12
N PRO A 165 -20.45 -0.93 -3.41
CA PRO A 165 -19.21 -1.09 -4.17
C PRO A 165 -18.56 0.27 -4.46
N SER A 166 -17.23 0.30 -4.42
CA SER A 166 -16.47 1.35 -5.09
C SER A 166 -16.71 1.27 -6.60
N ASP A 167 -16.53 2.38 -7.31
CA ASP A 167 -16.55 2.36 -8.78
C ASP A 167 -15.23 1.77 -9.32
N VAL A 168 -15.05 0.47 -9.04
CA VAL A 168 -13.87 -0.29 -9.48
C VAL A 168 -13.79 -0.34 -11.01
N ALA A 169 -14.94 -0.31 -11.71
CA ALA A 169 -14.97 -0.32 -13.17
C ALA A 169 -14.34 0.95 -13.76
N ALA A 170 -14.59 2.12 -13.16
CA ALA A 170 -13.95 3.36 -13.58
C ALA A 170 -12.45 3.34 -13.33
N TYR A 171 -12.02 2.81 -12.18
CA TYR A 171 -10.58 2.63 -11.90
C TYR A 171 -9.92 1.63 -12.86
N ALA A 172 -10.60 0.52 -13.18
CA ALA A 172 -10.09 -0.46 -14.14
C ALA A 172 -9.90 0.14 -15.54
N GLU A 173 -10.86 0.95 -16.01
CA GLU A 173 -10.75 1.65 -17.28
C GLU A 173 -9.61 2.69 -17.27
N ASN A 174 -9.48 3.48 -16.22
CA ASN A 174 -8.37 4.43 -16.05
C ASN A 174 -7.01 3.72 -16.00
N ARG A 175 -6.93 2.59 -15.30
CA ARG A 175 -5.75 1.71 -15.27
C ARG A 175 -5.39 1.27 -16.69
N ARG A 176 -6.36 0.72 -17.43
CA ARG A 176 -6.16 0.25 -18.81
C ARG A 176 -5.65 1.36 -19.73
N LEU A 177 -6.28 2.53 -19.71
CA LEU A 177 -5.87 3.68 -20.53
C LEU A 177 -4.45 4.12 -20.22
N LEU A 178 -4.09 4.22 -18.93
CA LEU A 178 -2.77 4.65 -18.50
C LEU A 178 -1.69 3.61 -18.87
N THR A 179 -1.95 2.33 -18.61
CA THR A 179 -0.99 1.25 -18.91
C THR A 179 -0.78 1.06 -20.41
N GLU A 180 -1.86 1.05 -21.20
CA GLU A 180 -1.76 0.96 -22.66
C GLU A 180 -1.01 2.17 -23.26
N GLY A 181 -1.33 3.39 -22.79
CA GLY A 181 -0.66 4.60 -23.24
C GLY A 181 0.84 4.60 -22.93
N LEU A 182 1.21 4.25 -21.70
CA LEU A 182 2.63 4.18 -21.30
C LEU A 182 3.36 3.02 -21.99
N SER A 183 2.72 1.87 -22.18
CA SER A 183 3.28 0.76 -22.98
C SER A 183 3.59 1.18 -24.41
N ALA A 184 2.64 1.86 -25.08
CA ALA A 184 2.85 2.35 -26.43
C ALA A 184 4.02 3.34 -26.55
N LEU A 185 4.31 4.05 -25.47
CA LEU A 185 5.47 4.95 -25.35
C LEU A 185 6.74 4.23 -24.87
N GLY A 186 6.66 2.93 -24.54
CA GLY A 186 7.79 2.12 -24.07
C GLY A 186 8.27 2.47 -22.67
N TYR A 187 7.38 2.88 -21.77
CA TYR A 187 7.68 2.95 -20.34
C TYR A 187 7.55 1.56 -19.70
N GLU A 188 8.44 1.25 -18.77
CA GLU A 188 8.35 0.06 -17.94
C GLU A 188 7.55 0.36 -16.67
N TYR A 189 6.67 -0.55 -16.28
CA TYR A 189 5.87 -0.43 -15.05
C TYR A 189 5.54 -1.79 -14.48
N VAL A 190 5.11 -1.79 -13.23
CA VAL A 190 4.55 -2.97 -12.56
C VAL A 190 3.05 -2.97 -12.78
N GLU A 191 2.51 -4.07 -13.32
CA GLU A 191 1.06 -4.20 -13.51
C GLU A 191 0.37 -4.26 -12.15
N PRO A 192 -0.53 -3.31 -11.82
CA PRO A 192 -1.18 -3.29 -10.53
C PRO A 192 -2.36 -4.26 -10.46
N ASP A 193 -2.40 -5.08 -9.40
CA ASP A 193 -3.49 -6.00 -9.08
C ASP A 193 -4.63 -5.32 -8.31
N GLY A 194 -4.31 -4.20 -7.65
CA GLY A 194 -5.26 -3.45 -6.82
C GLY A 194 -4.79 -2.03 -6.53
N ALA A 195 -5.49 -1.36 -5.61
CA ALA A 195 -5.38 0.07 -5.34
C ALA A 195 -5.66 0.90 -6.61
N PHE A 196 -5.12 2.10 -6.72
CA PHE A 196 -5.25 2.96 -7.89
C PHE A 196 -3.93 3.69 -8.20
N TYR A 197 -2.82 2.97 -8.03
CA TYR A 197 -1.48 3.45 -8.31
C TYR A 197 -0.79 2.59 -9.36
N LEU A 198 0.04 3.24 -10.16
CA LEU A 198 0.92 2.59 -11.11
C LEU A 198 2.36 2.93 -10.73
N TRP A 199 3.18 1.90 -10.62
CA TRP A 199 4.59 1.99 -10.30
C TRP A 199 5.38 1.92 -11.59
N VAL A 200 5.97 3.04 -11.99
CA VAL A 200 6.63 3.23 -13.30
C VAL A 200 8.12 3.40 -13.09
N ARG A 201 8.91 2.72 -13.90
CA ARG A 201 10.36 2.89 -13.92
C ARG A 201 10.72 4.30 -14.39
N ALA A 202 11.51 5.03 -13.61
CA ALA A 202 12.04 6.32 -14.02
C ALA A 202 13.02 6.13 -15.20
N LEU A 203 13.12 7.12 -16.06
CA LEU A 203 14.04 7.08 -17.21
C LEU A 203 15.48 7.44 -16.84
N GLU A 204 15.75 7.69 -15.57
CA GLU A 204 17.06 7.88 -14.96
C GLU A 204 17.07 7.28 -13.54
N GLU A 205 18.26 7.11 -12.96
CA GLU A 205 18.39 6.48 -11.63
C GLU A 205 17.83 7.34 -10.50
N ASP A 206 17.99 8.66 -10.61
CA ASP A 206 17.47 9.63 -9.65
C ASP A 206 15.99 9.90 -9.91
N ALA A 207 15.13 9.25 -9.11
CA ALA A 207 13.68 9.38 -9.23
C ALA A 207 13.18 10.81 -8.91
N GLN A 208 13.86 11.52 -8.03
CA GLN A 208 13.55 12.92 -7.74
C GLN A 208 13.86 13.82 -8.94
N ALA A 209 15.03 13.67 -9.56
CA ALA A 209 15.41 14.43 -10.77
C ALA A 209 14.42 14.13 -11.91
N PHE A 210 14.04 12.86 -12.09
CA PHE A 210 13.00 12.49 -13.06
C PHE A 210 11.66 13.16 -12.78
N SER A 211 11.21 13.16 -11.52
CA SER A 211 9.98 13.82 -11.10
C SER A 211 10.04 15.34 -11.32
N ASP A 212 11.16 15.97 -11.00
CA ASP A 212 11.35 17.42 -11.20
C ASP A 212 11.33 17.79 -12.68
N ARG A 213 11.97 16.98 -13.53
CA ARG A 213 11.90 17.16 -14.99
C ARG A 213 10.50 16.94 -15.54
N ALA A 214 9.75 15.97 -15.01
CA ALA A 214 8.38 15.73 -15.42
C ALA A 214 7.47 16.94 -15.19
N LYS A 215 7.73 17.75 -14.17
CA LYS A 215 7.00 18.99 -13.89
C LYS A 215 7.13 20.03 -15.02
N GLU A 216 8.25 20.02 -15.76
CA GLU A 216 8.43 20.89 -16.92
C GLU A 216 7.43 20.57 -18.04
N TYR A 217 6.86 19.36 -18.01
CA TYR A 217 5.81 18.86 -18.91
C TYR A 217 4.43 18.80 -18.24
N GLU A 218 4.25 19.49 -17.12
CA GLU A 218 3.01 19.52 -16.32
C GLU A 218 2.58 18.13 -15.74
N LEU A 219 3.54 17.21 -15.63
CA LEU A 219 3.32 15.90 -15.02
C LEU A 219 3.73 15.91 -13.54
N LEU A 220 2.74 15.79 -12.64
CA LEU A 220 2.96 15.73 -11.19
C LEU A 220 3.00 14.26 -10.77
N ILE A 221 4.19 13.70 -10.69
CA ILE A 221 4.44 12.30 -10.34
C ILE A 221 5.25 12.22 -9.04
N VAL A 222 5.05 11.16 -8.25
CA VAL A 222 5.67 11.05 -6.92
C VAL A 222 6.93 10.19 -7.02
N PRO A 223 8.11 10.72 -6.66
CA PRO A 223 9.36 9.95 -6.68
C PRO A 223 9.34 8.85 -5.62
N SER A 224 10.05 7.76 -5.90
CA SER A 224 10.07 6.56 -5.07
C SER A 224 10.88 6.68 -3.78
N ASP A 225 11.71 7.71 -3.65
CA ASP A 225 12.60 7.90 -2.49
C ASP A 225 11.83 7.95 -1.18
N SER A 226 10.64 8.55 -1.17
CA SER A 226 9.76 8.59 0.00
C SER A 226 9.22 7.21 0.41
N PHE A 227 9.36 6.19 -0.45
CA PHE A 227 8.96 4.81 -0.20
C PHE A 227 10.16 3.87 0.05
N GLY A 228 11.38 4.43 0.20
CA GLY A 228 12.60 3.69 0.51
C GLY A 228 13.20 2.93 -0.67
N VAL A 229 12.82 3.25 -1.91
CA VAL A 229 13.32 2.61 -3.14
C VAL A 229 13.73 3.70 -4.12
N GLY A 230 14.80 3.51 -4.89
CA GLY A 230 15.22 4.43 -5.94
C GLY A 230 14.77 4.00 -7.34
N GLY A 231 14.80 4.93 -8.29
CA GLY A 231 14.63 4.67 -9.71
C GLY A 231 13.22 4.36 -10.19
N TRP A 232 12.19 4.70 -9.41
CA TRP A 232 10.78 4.53 -9.75
C TRP A 232 9.98 5.80 -9.43
N VAL A 233 8.80 5.90 -10.02
CA VAL A 233 7.81 6.93 -9.69
C VAL A 233 6.43 6.31 -9.55
N ARG A 234 5.61 6.89 -8.67
CA ARG A 234 4.21 6.51 -8.51
C ARG A 234 3.31 7.48 -9.27
N LEU A 235 2.48 6.94 -10.14
CA LEU A 235 1.36 7.63 -10.75
C LEU A 235 0.06 7.21 -10.03
N SER A 236 -0.93 8.13 -9.98
CA SER A 236 -2.28 7.79 -9.53
C SER A 236 -3.23 7.87 -10.71
N TYR A 237 -4.07 6.85 -10.88
CA TYR A 237 -5.17 6.86 -11.86
C TYR A 237 -6.54 7.06 -11.22
N CYS A 238 -6.59 7.49 -9.96
CA CYS A 238 -7.78 7.99 -9.27
C CYS A 238 -8.05 9.45 -9.66
N ILE A 239 -8.17 9.70 -10.96
CA ILE A 239 -8.36 11.03 -11.59
C ILE A 239 -9.38 10.93 -12.71
N ALA A 240 -9.79 12.06 -13.27
CA ALA A 240 -10.69 12.06 -14.42
C ALA A 240 -10.04 11.41 -15.64
N ARG A 241 -10.80 10.64 -16.39
CA ARG A 241 -10.36 9.94 -17.60
C ARG A 241 -9.67 10.87 -18.59
N ASP A 242 -10.27 12.03 -18.87
CA ASP A 242 -9.73 13.02 -19.82
C ASP A 242 -8.37 13.58 -19.39
N THR A 243 -8.07 13.57 -18.08
CA THR A 243 -6.74 13.96 -17.58
C THR A 243 -5.71 12.92 -17.97
N ILE A 244 -6.03 11.62 -17.91
CA ILE A 244 -5.14 10.55 -18.38
C ILE A 244 -4.89 10.71 -19.89
N GLU A 245 -5.95 10.83 -20.67
CA GLU A 245 -5.85 10.97 -22.14
C GLU A 245 -4.99 12.19 -22.53
N ARG A 246 -5.18 13.33 -21.88
CA ARG A 246 -4.42 14.55 -22.11
C ARG A 246 -2.96 14.50 -21.63
N SER A 247 -2.63 13.62 -20.70
CA SER A 247 -1.28 13.46 -20.20
C SER A 247 -0.35 12.68 -21.14
N MET A 248 -0.91 11.88 -22.06
CA MET A 248 -0.08 11.04 -22.96
C MET A 248 0.88 11.82 -23.86
N PRO A 249 0.49 12.95 -24.48
CA PRO A 249 1.45 13.80 -25.21
C PRO A 249 2.59 14.32 -24.33
N ALA A 250 2.34 14.63 -23.07
CA ALA A 250 3.35 15.09 -22.12
C ALA A 250 4.33 13.96 -21.74
N PHE A 251 3.85 12.74 -21.51
CA PHE A 251 4.72 11.57 -21.31
C PHE A 251 5.58 11.28 -22.54
N LYS A 252 5.02 11.42 -23.74
CA LYS A 252 5.78 11.29 -24.99
C LYS A 252 6.90 12.32 -25.07
N ALA A 253 6.59 13.61 -24.88
CA ALA A 253 7.57 14.69 -24.93
C ALA A 253 8.65 14.54 -23.85
N LEU A 254 8.28 14.13 -22.64
CA LEU A 254 9.22 13.82 -21.57
C LEU A 254 10.20 12.73 -22.01
N LYS A 255 9.72 11.62 -22.57
CA LYS A 255 10.57 10.52 -23.04
C LYS A 255 11.52 10.96 -24.16
N GLU A 256 11.01 11.63 -25.19
CA GLU A 256 11.81 12.16 -26.30
C GLU A 256 12.94 13.06 -25.80
N SER A 257 12.73 13.81 -24.71
CA SER A 257 13.74 14.66 -24.09
C SER A 257 14.91 13.87 -23.48
N TYR A 258 14.71 12.64 -23.06
CA TYR A 258 15.76 11.73 -22.60
C TYR A 258 16.50 11.07 -23.76
N GLU A 259 15.78 10.67 -24.82
CA GLU A 259 16.37 10.05 -26.01
C GLU A 259 17.29 11.04 -26.75
N ALA A 260 16.90 12.31 -26.83
CA ALA A 260 17.72 13.37 -27.42
C ALA A 260 19.07 13.61 -26.67
N LYS A 261 19.06 13.45 -25.34
CA LYS A 261 20.29 13.57 -24.52
C LYS A 261 21.25 12.38 -24.73
N LEU A 262 20.74 11.20 -25.03
CA LEU A 262 21.57 10.01 -25.27
C LEU A 262 22.21 10.02 -26.64
N SER A 263 21.68 10.84 -27.54
CA SER A 263 22.15 10.98 -28.94
C SER A 263 23.12 12.16 -29.16
N SER A 264 23.32 12.99 -28.14
CA SER A 264 24.22 14.16 -28.15
C SER A 264 25.49 13.87 -27.36
#